data_6fa690016b7ea66b2978f820dd3f28e3
#
_entry.id   6fa690016b7ea66b2978f820dd3f28e3
#
_cell.length_a   1.000
_cell.length_b   1.000
_cell.length_c   1.000
_cell.angle_alpha   90.00
_cell.angle_beta   90.00
_cell.angle_gamma   90.00
#
_symmetry.space_group_name_H-M   'P 1'
#
loop_
_entity.id
_entity.type
_entity.pdbx_description
1 polymer ?
#
loop_
_entity_poly.entity_id
_entity_poly.type
_entity_poly.pdbx_seq_one_letter_code
_entity_poly.pdbx_strand_id
1 'polypeptide(L)' 'MTALLNAIAEKRGLPYRDYAVIIDELYRETKDRDLVVGFSLSERLHANFYHDFMSKDQFDLHREEVLKLIKKLREMIS' A
#
# COMPACT_ATOMS: atom_id res chain seq x y z
N MET A 1 -4.42 5.13 -3.82
CA MET A 1 -3.33 4.84 -2.85
C MET A 1 -2.07 5.66 -3.09
N THR A 2 -1.65 5.85 -4.33
CA THR A 2 -0.42 6.62 -4.60
C THR A 2 -0.51 8.07 -4.12
N ALA A 3 -1.68 8.70 -4.23
CA ALA A 3 -1.89 10.05 -3.72
C ALA A 3 -1.70 10.13 -2.19
N LEU A 4 -2.16 9.10 -1.46
CA LEU A 4 -1.97 9.03 -0.01
C LEU A 4 -0.51 8.85 0.36
N LEU A 5 0.21 7.98 -0.37
CA LEU A 5 1.64 7.77 -0.12
C LEU A 5 2.45 9.03 -0.42
N ASN A 6 2.13 9.75 -1.48
CA ASN A 6 2.80 11.01 -1.79
C ASN A 6 2.50 12.09 -0.74
N ALA A 7 1.27 12.16 -0.24
CA ALA A 7 0.91 13.09 0.84
C ALA A 7 1.71 12.80 2.13
N ILE A 8 1.86 11.53 2.47
CA ILE A 8 2.65 11.11 3.62
C ILE A 8 4.12 11.45 3.40
N ALA A 9 4.65 11.20 2.20
CA ALA A 9 6.02 11.50 1.85
C ALA A 9 6.30 13.01 2.00
N GLU A 10 5.41 13.85 1.51
CA GLU A 10 5.53 15.30 1.65
C GLU A 10 5.58 15.72 3.12
N LYS A 11 4.67 15.19 3.92
CA LYS A 11 4.59 15.52 5.35
C LYS A 11 5.83 15.10 6.12
N ARG A 12 6.49 14.01 5.71
CA ARG A 12 7.62 13.41 6.43
C ARG A 12 8.97 13.66 5.78
N GLY A 13 9.01 14.41 4.67
CA GLY A 13 10.26 14.68 3.96
C GLY A 13 10.86 13.47 3.26
N LEU A 14 10.03 12.53 2.83
CA LEU A 14 10.44 11.33 2.11
C LEU A 14 10.38 11.57 0.59
N PRO A 15 11.13 10.78 -0.21
CA PRO A 15 11.13 10.97 -1.66
C PRO A 15 9.77 10.65 -2.30
N TYR A 16 9.32 11.53 -3.19
CA TYR A 16 8.10 11.33 -3.95
C TYR A 16 8.21 10.14 -4.89
N ARG A 17 7.11 9.43 -5.06
CA ARG A 17 6.95 8.33 -6.04
C ARG A 17 7.84 7.12 -5.80
N ASP A 18 8.66 7.13 -4.79
CA ASP A 18 9.40 5.94 -4.38
C ASP A 18 8.60 5.22 -3.30
N TYR A 19 7.54 4.54 -3.73
CA TYR A 19 6.55 3.98 -2.82
C TYR A 19 7.12 2.87 -1.95
N ALA A 20 8.05 2.10 -2.48
CA ALA A 20 8.71 1.05 -1.69
C ALA A 20 9.50 1.66 -0.53
N VAL A 21 10.23 2.75 -0.78
CA VAL A 21 10.97 3.46 0.27
C VAL A 21 10.02 4.06 1.30
N ILE A 22 8.93 4.67 0.84
CA ILE A 22 7.93 5.28 1.73
C ILE A 22 7.36 4.21 2.67
N ILE A 23 6.96 3.07 2.13
CA ILE A 23 6.41 1.96 2.93
C ILE A 23 7.45 1.41 3.91
N ASP A 24 8.71 1.26 3.48
CA ASP A 24 9.77 0.79 4.37
C ASP A 24 9.99 1.72 5.56
N GLU A 25 10.01 3.03 5.31
CA GLU A 25 10.17 4.01 6.38
C GLU A 25 8.99 4.00 7.35
N LEU A 26 7.77 3.90 6.83
CA LEU A 26 6.58 3.79 7.67
C LEU A 26 6.60 2.50 8.49
N TYR A 27 7.06 1.40 7.90
CA TYR A 27 7.18 0.14 8.64
C TYR A 27 8.23 0.23 9.75
N ARG A 28 9.37 0.84 9.49
CA ARG A 28 10.41 1.04 10.52
C ARG A 28 9.87 1.82 11.71
N GLU A 29 9.03 2.81 11.45
CA GLU A 29 8.45 3.66 12.49
C GLU A 29 7.37 2.94 13.28
N THR A 30 6.46 2.24 12.61
CA THR A 30 5.25 1.67 13.21
C THR A 30 5.37 0.20 13.55
N LYS A 31 6.24 -0.55 12.87
CA LYS A 31 6.35 -2.01 12.92
C LYS A 31 5.04 -2.70 12.52
N ASP A 32 4.21 -2.02 11.74
CA ASP A 32 2.92 -2.55 11.29
C ASP A 32 3.11 -3.35 10.01
N ARG A 33 3.02 -4.67 10.13
CA ARG A 33 3.22 -5.59 9.01
C ARG A 33 2.20 -5.39 7.88
N ASP A 34 1.01 -4.91 8.21
CA ASP A 34 -0.05 -4.69 7.22
C ASP A 34 0.36 -3.65 6.17
N LEU A 35 1.27 -2.73 6.51
CA LEU A 35 1.78 -1.76 5.54
C LEU A 35 2.56 -2.46 4.43
N VAL A 36 3.47 -3.35 4.79
CA VAL A 36 4.29 -4.08 3.82
C VAL A 36 3.45 -5.10 3.06
N VAL A 37 2.65 -5.89 3.77
CA VAL A 37 1.80 -6.93 3.16
C VAL A 37 0.79 -6.29 2.22
N GLY A 38 0.09 -5.26 2.68
CA GLY A 38 -0.91 -4.56 1.85
C GLY A 38 -0.31 -3.94 0.61
N PHE A 39 0.89 -3.36 0.72
CA PHE A 39 1.55 -2.79 -0.44
C PHE A 39 1.95 -3.87 -1.47
N SER A 40 2.51 -4.99 -1.01
CA SER A 40 2.86 -6.11 -1.88
C SER A 40 1.63 -6.67 -2.60
N LEU A 41 0.51 -6.79 -1.89
CA LEU A 41 -0.73 -7.28 -2.47
C LEU A 41 -1.32 -6.29 -3.47
N SER A 42 -1.16 -4.99 -3.24
CA SER A 42 -1.60 -3.98 -4.22
C SER A 42 -0.82 -4.08 -5.52
N GLU A 43 0.47 -4.38 -5.44
CA GLU A 43 1.31 -4.61 -6.62
C GLU A 43 0.83 -5.85 -7.40
N ARG A 44 0.45 -6.92 -6.70
CA ARG A 44 -0.11 -8.12 -7.34
C ARG A 44 -1.45 -7.83 -8.02
N LEU A 45 -2.32 -7.04 -7.40
CA LEU A 45 -3.59 -6.64 -8.02
C LEU A 45 -3.35 -5.83 -9.29
N HIS A 46 -2.37 -4.94 -9.25
CA HIS A 46 -2.00 -4.15 -10.42
C HIS A 46 -1.51 -5.05 -11.57
N ALA A 47 -0.65 -6.02 -11.25
CA ALA A 47 -0.18 -7.00 -12.23
C ALA A 47 -1.33 -7.85 -12.77
N ASN A 48 -2.28 -8.25 -11.91
CA ASN A 48 -3.46 -9.03 -12.32
C ASN A 48 -4.33 -8.29 -13.33
N PHE A 49 -4.41 -6.97 -13.21
CA PHE A 49 -5.17 -6.15 -14.17
C PHE A 49 -4.70 -6.40 -15.60
N TYR A 50 -3.39 -6.60 -15.78
CA TYR A 50 -2.81 -6.83 -17.11
C TYR A 50 -2.77 -8.30 -17.51
N HIS A 51 -2.70 -9.23 -16.58
CA HIS A 51 -2.40 -10.65 -16.85
C HIS A 51 -3.51 -11.61 -16.44
N ASP A 52 -4.48 -11.15 -15.67
CA ASP A 52 -5.68 -11.91 -15.27
C ASP A 52 -5.37 -13.32 -14.75
N PHE A 53 -4.43 -13.42 -13.80
CA PHE A 53 -3.99 -14.69 -13.25
C PHE A 53 -4.70 -15.09 -11.96
N MET A 54 -5.45 -14.19 -11.33
CA MET A 54 -6.14 -14.47 -10.06
C MET A 54 -7.55 -15.00 -10.26
N SER A 55 -7.94 -15.96 -9.42
CA SER A 55 -9.35 -16.30 -9.27
C SER A 55 -10.10 -15.14 -8.61
N LYS A 56 -11.43 -15.17 -8.70
CA LYS A 56 -12.27 -14.16 -8.04
C LYS A 56 -12.00 -14.11 -6.52
N ASP A 57 -11.90 -15.29 -5.88
CA ASP A 57 -11.69 -15.35 -4.45
C ASP A 57 -10.33 -14.77 -4.06
N GLN A 58 -9.27 -15.07 -4.82
CA GLN A 58 -7.96 -14.47 -4.60
C GLN A 58 -7.99 -12.95 -4.78
N PHE A 59 -8.67 -12.48 -5.81
CA PHE A 59 -8.81 -11.05 -6.07
C PHE A 59 -9.50 -10.36 -4.89
N ASP A 60 -10.61 -10.93 -4.41
CA ASP A 60 -11.38 -10.35 -3.32
C ASP A 60 -10.55 -10.28 -2.02
N LEU A 61 -9.79 -11.34 -1.71
CA LEU A 61 -8.93 -11.36 -0.54
C LEU A 61 -7.82 -10.30 -0.63
N HIS A 62 -7.18 -10.18 -1.78
CA HIS A 62 -6.16 -9.16 -1.99
C HIS A 62 -6.75 -7.75 -1.86
N ARG A 63 -7.93 -7.55 -2.44
CA ARG A 63 -8.62 -6.27 -2.36
C ARG A 63 -8.93 -5.87 -0.91
N GLU A 64 -9.39 -6.82 -0.10
CA GLU A 64 -9.66 -6.56 1.32
C GLU A 64 -8.41 -6.07 2.06
N GLU A 65 -7.28 -6.72 1.82
CA GLU A 65 -6.02 -6.34 2.47
C GLU A 65 -5.54 -4.96 2.00
N VAL A 66 -5.71 -4.65 0.73
CA VAL A 66 -5.36 -3.32 0.20
C VAL A 66 -6.26 -2.24 0.82
N LEU A 67 -7.55 -2.52 1.01
CA LEU A 67 -8.47 -1.57 1.66
C LEU A 67 -8.06 -1.30 3.12
N LYS A 68 -7.58 -2.31 3.84
CA LYS A 68 -7.03 -2.13 5.18
C LYS A 68 -5.82 -1.19 5.16
N LEU A 69 -4.92 -1.38 4.20
CA LEU A 69 -3.76 -0.51 4.03
C LEU A 69 -4.20 0.94 3.78
N ILE A 70 -5.13 1.15 2.87
CA ILE A 70 -5.63 2.48 2.54
C ILE A 70 -6.21 3.17 3.78
N LYS A 71 -6.97 2.44 4.58
CA LYS A 71 -7.53 2.97 5.83
C LYS A 71 -6.43 3.43 6.79
N LYS A 72 -5.39 2.60 6.96
CA LYS A 72 -4.26 2.94 7.84
C LYS A 72 -3.50 4.15 7.32
N LEU A 73 -3.27 4.26 6.03
CA LEU A 73 -2.61 5.42 5.43
C LEU A 73 -3.42 6.70 5.63
N ARG A 74 -4.73 6.63 5.51
CA ARG A 74 -5.60 7.78 5.78
C ARG A 74 -5.50 8.24 7.23
N GLU A 75 -5.42 7.32 8.17
CA GLU A 75 -5.26 7.64 9.58
C GLU A 75 -3.93 8.36 9.85
N MET A 76 -2.90 8.08 9.09
CA MET A 76 -1.58 8.70 9.25
C MET A 76 -1.55 10.17 8.80
N ILE A 77 -2.47 10.60 7.95
CA ILE A 77 -2.52 11.98 7.47
C ILE A 77 -3.66 12.81 8.05
N SER A 78 -4.51 12.20 8.85
CA SER A 78 -5.60 12.91 9.52
C SER A 78 -5.22 13.49 10.87
#